data_82b697b903e7d869894412a97b78e3a9
#
_entry.id   82b697b903e7d869894412a97b78e3a9
#
_cell.length_a   1.000
_cell.length_b   1.000
_cell.length_c   1.000
_cell.angle_alpha   90.00
_cell.angle_beta   90.00
_cell.angle_gamma   90.00
#
_symmetry.space_group_name_H-M   'P 1'
#
loop_
_entity.id
_entity.type
_entity.pdbx_description
1 polymer ?
#
loop_
_entity_poly.entity_id
_entity_poly.type
_entity_poly.pdbx_seq_one_letter_code
_entity_poly.pdbx_strand_id
1 'polypeptide(L)'
;MITLQQRSRRLSADLETPISLFLSLTQNKIPGLLLESAEVDGRWGRYSIIACDYLMTVSCVDARLSLSIKDDRLASLKELEGMPYLDGLRSLMQRLELVGDDMRQAPITRALYGYFGYETAALFQPRLAQAIPASSAES
;
A
#
# COMPACT_ATOMS: atom_id res chain seq x y z
N MET A 1 -20.16 -1.79 0.56
CA MET A 1 -19.23 -0.74 0.12
C MET A 1 -18.88 0.12 1.32
N ILE A 2 -17.61 0.37 1.56
CA ILE A 2 -17.12 1.19 2.67
C ILE A 2 -16.63 2.51 2.08
N THR A 3 -17.22 3.61 2.52
CA THR A 3 -16.84 4.94 2.06
C THR A 3 -15.87 5.57 3.05
N LEU A 4 -14.67 5.92 2.58
CA LEU A 4 -13.64 6.62 3.32
C LEU A 4 -13.57 8.07 2.87
N GLN A 5 -13.73 9.00 3.80
CA GLN A 5 -13.59 10.43 3.50
C GLN A 5 -12.12 10.85 3.56
N GLN A 6 -11.60 11.29 2.43
CA GLN A 6 -10.27 11.86 2.31
C GLN A 6 -10.32 13.37 2.54
N ARG A 7 -9.35 13.88 3.30
CA ARG A 7 -9.08 15.31 3.43
C ARG A 7 -7.65 15.59 3.01
N SER A 8 -7.43 16.66 2.28
CA SER A 8 -6.09 17.07 1.86
C SER A 8 -5.78 18.48 2.32
N ARG A 9 -4.50 18.74 2.58
CA ARG A 9 -3.97 20.06 2.91
C ARG A 9 -2.61 20.24 2.24
N ARG A 10 -2.42 21.38 1.59
CA ARG A 10 -1.10 21.76 1.04
C ARG A 10 -0.33 22.57 2.08
N LEU A 11 0.90 22.17 2.32
CA LEU A 11 1.85 22.85 3.21
C LEU A 11 3.13 23.14 2.43
N SER A 12 3.79 24.29 2.74
CA SER A 12 5.16 24.53 2.28
C SER A 12 6.13 23.66 3.10
N ALA A 13 7.11 23.07 2.44
CA ALA A 13 8.11 22.20 3.07
C ALA A 13 9.53 22.57 2.60
N ASP A 14 9.81 23.85 2.42
CA ASP A 14 11.05 24.36 1.82
C ASP A 14 12.31 24.03 2.63
N LEU A 15 12.15 23.73 3.92
CA LEU A 15 13.24 23.37 4.83
C LEU A 15 13.32 21.87 5.14
N GLU A 16 12.43 21.07 4.57
CA GLU A 16 12.34 19.64 4.85
C GLU A 16 12.80 18.79 3.67
N THR A 17 13.42 17.66 3.96
CA THR A 17 13.65 16.61 2.97
C THR A 17 12.65 15.49 3.18
N PRO A 18 12.35 14.67 2.14
CA PRO A 18 11.48 13.50 2.33
C PRO A 18 11.97 12.58 3.46
N ILE A 19 13.29 12.41 3.59
CA ILE A 19 13.90 11.56 4.63
C ILE A 19 13.70 12.17 6.01
N SER A 20 13.97 13.49 6.20
CA SER A 20 13.80 14.14 7.50
C SER A 20 12.33 14.10 7.94
N LEU A 21 11.42 14.33 7.01
CA LEU A 21 9.98 14.25 7.27
C LEU A 21 9.54 12.82 7.61
N PHE A 22 10.03 11.83 6.87
CA PHE A 22 9.76 10.42 7.15
C PHE A 22 10.22 10.03 8.56
N LEU A 23 11.44 10.37 8.93
CA LEU A 23 11.98 10.08 10.26
C LEU A 23 11.18 10.76 11.37
N SER A 24 10.74 12.01 11.15
CA SER A 24 9.87 12.72 12.09
C SER A 24 8.53 12.06 12.28
N LEU A 25 7.89 11.64 11.19
CA LEU A 25 6.55 11.04 11.22
C LEU A 25 6.55 9.61 11.79
N THR A 26 7.66 8.88 11.62
CA THR A 26 7.79 7.50 12.09
C THR A 26 8.44 7.37 13.47
N GLN A 27 8.69 8.49 14.13
CA GLN A 27 9.10 8.49 15.53
C GLN A 27 8.11 7.69 16.38
N ASN A 28 8.58 7.15 17.51
CA ASN A 28 7.77 6.33 18.42
C ASN A 28 7.25 5.00 17.82
N LYS A 29 7.98 4.42 16.87
CA LYS A 29 7.66 3.12 16.24
C LYS A 29 6.35 3.13 15.44
N ILE A 30 5.93 4.28 14.93
CA ILE A 30 4.83 4.33 13.97
C ILE A 30 5.30 3.69 12.67
N PRO A 31 4.62 2.65 12.16
CA PRO A 31 5.01 2.02 10.91
C PRO A 31 4.86 3.01 9.75
N GLY A 32 5.86 3.03 8.87
CA GLY A 32 5.88 3.95 7.74
C GLY A 32 6.54 3.34 6.50
N LEU A 33 6.21 3.90 5.35
CA LEU A 33 6.77 3.58 4.05
C LEU A 33 7.21 4.89 3.40
N LEU A 34 8.45 4.93 2.88
CA LEU A 34 8.96 6.00 2.03
C LEU A 34 9.24 5.42 0.65
N LEU A 35 8.61 5.97 -0.37
CA LEU A 35 8.90 5.69 -1.76
C LEU A 35 9.51 6.94 -2.38
N GLU A 36 10.72 6.80 -2.89
CA GLU A 36 11.41 7.86 -3.60
C GLU A 36 11.68 7.43 -5.05
N SER A 37 11.51 8.35 -5.98
CA SER A 37 11.90 8.10 -7.36
C SER A 37 13.42 8.28 -7.49
N ALA A 38 14.08 7.27 -8.03
CA ALA A 38 15.53 7.31 -8.35
C ALA A 38 15.83 7.87 -9.75
N GLU A 39 14.83 8.34 -10.49
CA GLU A 39 14.99 8.75 -11.87
C GLU A 39 15.63 10.14 -11.97
N VAL A 40 16.77 10.20 -12.64
CA VAL A 40 17.63 11.40 -12.78
C VAL A 40 17.10 12.36 -13.85
N ASP A 41 16.27 11.91 -14.78
CA ASP A 41 15.85 12.67 -15.99
C ASP A 41 14.74 13.71 -15.76
N GLY A 42 14.36 13.99 -14.53
CA GLY A 42 13.55 15.16 -14.16
C GLY A 42 12.10 15.16 -14.65
N ARG A 43 11.65 14.12 -15.36
CA ARG A 43 10.25 14.03 -15.85
C ARG A 43 9.34 13.27 -14.89
N TRP A 44 9.84 12.25 -14.20
CA TRP A 44 9.07 11.38 -13.31
C TRP A 44 9.51 11.47 -11.84
N GLY A 45 10.76 11.87 -11.58
CA GLY A 45 11.38 11.92 -10.25
C GLY A 45 10.95 13.08 -9.35
N ARG A 46 9.72 13.61 -9.51
CA ARG A 46 9.28 14.82 -8.80
C ARG A 46 8.58 14.57 -7.48
N TYR A 47 8.29 13.34 -7.15
CA TYR A 47 7.46 13.04 -6.00
C TYR A 47 8.11 11.98 -5.12
N SER A 48 8.14 12.26 -3.83
CA SER A 48 8.32 11.25 -2.79
C SER A 48 6.99 11.01 -2.12
N ILE A 49 6.71 9.76 -1.75
CA ILE A 49 5.47 9.36 -1.10
C ILE A 49 5.82 8.84 0.27
N ILE A 50 5.21 9.41 1.29
CA ILE A 50 5.31 8.93 2.67
C ILE A 50 3.93 8.43 3.08
N ALA A 51 3.84 7.17 3.45
CA ALA A 51 2.66 6.59 4.08
C ALA A 51 3.01 6.18 5.50
N CYS A 52 2.18 6.52 6.46
CA CYS A 52 2.36 6.17 7.86
C CYS A 52 0.99 5.98 8.53
N ASP A 53 0.99 5.34 9.69
CA ASP A 53 -0.20 5.10 10.50
C ASP A 53 -1.31 4.39 9.72
N TYR A 54 -1.02 3.20 9.21
CA TYR A 54 -1.89 2.45 8.32
C TYR A 54 -3.22 2.10 8.96
N LEU A 55 -4.30 2.23 8.21
CA LEU A 55 -5.64 1.74 8.60
C LEU A 55 -5.72 0.23 8.51
N MET A 56 -5.02 -0.36 7.56
CA MET A 56 -4.88 -1.79 7.37
C MET A 56 -3.60 -2.12 6.62
N THR A 57 -3.13 -3.35 6.76
CA THR A 57 -2.07 -3.94 5.94
C THR A 57 -2.61 -5.15 5.19
N VAL A 58 -2.24 -5.25 3.92
CA VAL A 58 -2.61 -6.35 3.03
C VAL A 58 -1.36 -7.14 2.71
N SER A 59 -1.39 -8.43 2.94
CA SER A 59 -0.27 -9.33 2.68
C SER A 59 -0.69 -10.53 1.85
N CYS A 60 0.26 -11.09 1.12
CA CYS A 60 0.10 -12.37 0.42
C CYS A 60 0.84 -13.44 1.22
N VAL A 61 0.11 -14.39 1.76
CA VAL A 61 0.67 -15.55 2.48
C VAL A 61 0.15 -16.82 1.80
N ASP A 62 1.05 -17.67 1.35
CA ASP A 62 0.69 -18.92 0.64
C ASP A 62 -0.31 -18.69 -0.52
N ALA A 63 -0.06 -17.69 -1.34
CA ALA A 63 -0.93 -17.26 -2.44
C ALA A 63 -2.34 -16.81 -2.01
N ARG A 64 -2.56 -16.54 -0.73
CA ARG A 64 -3.84 -16.10 -0.16
C ARG A 64 -3.74 -14.71 0.43
N LEU A 65 -4.86 -14.02 0.42
CA LEU A 65 -5.00 -12.70 1.03
C LEU A 65 -4.96 -12.82 2.55
N SER A 66 -4.10 -12.04 3.18
CA SER A 66 -4.10 -11.84 4.63
C SER A 66 -4.27 -10.36 4.95
N LEU A 67 -5.12 -10.05 5.92
CA LEU A 67 -5.51 -8.70 6.30
C LEU A 67 -5.24 -8.45 7.77
N SER A 68 -4.40 -7.46 8.05
CA SER A 68 -4.25 -6.89 9.39
C SER A 68 -4.98 -5.55 9.42
N ILE A 69 -6.13 -5.50 10.09
CA ILE A 69 -7.02 -4.33 10.12
C ILE A 69 -6.84 -3.65 11.48
N LYS A 70 -6.47 -2.36 11.44
CA LYS A 70 -6.30 -1.52 12.63
C LYS A 70 -7.55 -0.69 12.90
N ASP A 71 -8.26 -0.26 11.86
CA ASP A 71 -9.43 0.60 11.97
C ASP A 71 -10.72 -0.21 11.90
N ASP A 72 -11.51 -0.16 12.97
CA ASP A 72 -12.76 -0.92 13.13
C ASP A 72 -13.78 -0.64 12.01
N ARG A 73 -13.72 0.52 11.37
CA ARG A 73 -14.57 0.86 10.21
C ARG A 73 -14.36 -0.09 9.03
N LEU A 74 -13.18 -0.72 8.97
CA LEU A 74 -12.80 -1.67 7.93
C LEU A 74 -13.03 -3.13 8.35
N ALA A 75 -13.56 -3.40 9.54
CA ALA A 75 -13.67 -4.76 10.09
C ALA A 75 -14.42 -5.74 9.19
N SER A 76 -15.41 -5.29 8.42
CA SER A 76 -16.15 -6.14 7.49
C SER A 76 -15.29 -6.68 6.33
N LEU A 77 -14.13 -6.06 6.04
CA LEU A 77 -13.21 -6.58 5.03
C LEU A 77 -12.53 -7.89 5.46
N LYS A 78 -12.57 -8.23 6.75
CA LYS A 78 -12.01 -9.48 7.28
C LYS A 78 -12.62 -10.72 6.64
N GLU A 79 -13.83 -10.64 6.09
CA GLU A 79 -14.45 -11.74 5.35
C GLU A 79 -13.70 -12.13 4.07
N LEU A 80 -12.81 -11.27 3.57
CA LEU A 80 -11.95 -11.54 2.41
C LEU A 80 -10.69 -12.34 2.78
N GLU A 81 -10.42 -12.52 4.07
CA GLU A 81 -9.28 -13.28 4.56
C GLU A 81 -9.23 -14.68 3.96
N GLY A 82 -8.06 -15.13 3.52
CA GLY A 82 -7.86 -16.46 2.95
C GLY A 82 -8.36 -16.66 1.52
N MET A 83 -8.97 -15.65 0.89
CA MET A 83 -9.28 -15.72 -0.55
C MET A 83 -7.99 -15.84 -1.39
N PRO A 84 -8.06 -16.43 -2.61
CA PRO A 84 -6.95 -16.32 -3.56
C PRO A 84 -6.51 -14.86 -3.69
N TYR A 85 -5.19 -14.62 -3.59
CA TYR A 85 -4.67 -13.25 -3.36
C TYR A 85 -5.18 -12.22 -4.36
N LEU A 86 -5.12 -12.53 -5.67
CA LEU A 86 -5.53 -11.58 -6.70
C LEU A 86 -7.04 -11.30 -6.70
N ASP A 87 -7.85 -12.32 -6.43
CA ASP A 87 -9.31 -12.16 -6.37
C ASP A 87 -9.72 -11.41 -5.10
N GLY A 88 -9.07 -11.73 -3.98
CA GLY A 88 -9.25 -11.04 -2.72
C GLY A 88 -8.86 -9.56 -2.81
N LEU A 89 -7.71 -9.25 -3.42
CA LEU A 89 -7.25 -7.88 -3.64
C LEU A 89 -8.22 -7.09 -4.53
N ARG A 90 -8.71 -7.71 -5.62
CA ARG A 90 -9.72 -7.10 -6.50
C ARG A 90 -11.01 -6.81 -5.74
N SER A 91 -11.49 -7.78 -4.97
CA SER A 91 -12.70 -7.64 -4.15
C SER A 91 -12.55 -6.55 -3.10
N LEU A 92 -11.38 -6.44 -2.46
CA LEU A 92 -11.05 -5.40 -1.51
C LEU A 92 -11.12 -4.01 -2.16
N MET A 93 -10.47 -3.83 -3.31
CA MET A 93 -10.49 -2.55 -4.03
C MET A 93 -11.91 -2.15 -4.46
N GLN A 94 -12.77 -3.10 -4.83
CA GLN A 94 -14.15 -2.84 -5.20
C GLN A 94 -15.04 -2.44 -4.00
N ARG A 95 -14.69 -2.81 -2.79
CA ARG A 95 -15.45 -2.51 -1.57
C ARG A 95 -15.08 -1.17 -0.95
N LEU A 96 -13.98 -0.57 -1.37
CA LEU A 96 -13.50 0.71 -0.87
C LEU A 96 -13.86 1.82 -1.85
N GLU A 97 -14.54 2.82 -1.34
CA GLU A 97 -14.82 4.06 -2.04
C GLU A 97 -14.16 5.22 -1.31
N LEU A 98 -13.32 5.97 -2.01
CA LEU A 98 -12.72 7.18 -1.49
C LEU A 98 -13.48 8.40 -1.99
N VAL A 99 -13.99 9.20 -1.07
CA VAL A 99 -14.67 10.46 -1.36
C VAL A 99 -13.92 11.61 -0.68
N GLY A 100 -13.88 12.79 -1.29
CA GLY A 100 -13.22 13.95 -0.67
C GLY A 100 -13.30 15.20 -1.53
N ASP A 101 -13.01 16.33 -0.91
CA ASP A 101 -13.18 17.66 -1.49
C ASP A 101 -12.22 17.94 -2.66
N ASP A 102 -11.14 17.21 -2.77
CA ASP A 102 -10.09 17.44 -3.76
C ASP A 102 -9.84 16.21 -4.65
N MET A 103 -10.92 15.71 -5.24
CA MET A 103 -10.90 14.58 -6.17
C MET A 103 -10.05 14.81 -7.43
N ARG A 104 -9.61 16.05 -7.68
CA ARG A 104 -8.82 16.45 -8.85
C ARG A 104 -7.31 16.36 -8.60
N GLN A 105 -6.88 16.28 -7.35
CA GLN A 105 -5.46 16.13 -7.03
C GLN A 105 -5.08 14.66 -7.14
N ALA A 106 -4.04 14.43 -7.85
CA ALA A 106 -3.31 13.21 -8.22
C ALA A 106 -3.95 11.87 -7.83
N PRO A 107 -4.18 10.96 -8.78
CA PRO A 107 -4.63 9.57 -8.54
C PRO A 107 -3.78 8.84 -7.48
N ILE A 108 -2.55 9.30 -7.29
CA ILE A 108 -1.58 8.81 -6.31
C ILE A 108 -2.09 8.83 -4.86
N THR A 109 -3.05 9.70 -4.52
CA THR A 109 -3.59 9.74 -3.15
C THR A 109 -4.64 8.65 -2.88
N ARG A 110 -4.96 7.84 -3.87
CA ARG A 110 -6.02 6.81 -3.83
C ARG A 110 -5.47 5.44 -4.20
N ALA A 111 -4.43 5.03 -3.56
CA ALA A 111 -3.77 3.78 -3.86
C ALA A 111 -3.45 3.00 -2.58
N LEU A 112 -3.23 1.73 -2.74
CA LEU A 112 -2.50 0.92 -1.77
C LEU A 112 -1.02 1.09 -2.08
N TYR A 113 -0.22 1.33 -1.06
CA TYR A 113 1.23 1.47 -1.18
C TYR A 113 1.92 0.28 -0.55
N GLY A 114 2.92 -0.25 -1.24
CA GLY A 114 3.65 -1.40 -0.77
C GLY A 114 4.63 -1.91 -1.83
N TYR A 115 5.00 -3.15 -1.71
CA TYR A 115 5.88 -3.84 -2.66
C TYR A 115 5.36 -5.26 -2.93
N PHE A 116 5.76 -5.80 -4.06
CA PHE A 116 5.58 -7.21 -4.40
C PHE A 116 6.95 -7.89 -4.35
N GLY A 117 7.05 -8.95 -3.57
CA GLY A 117 8.23 -9.81 -3.59
C GLY A 117 8.37 -10.52 -4.95
N TYR A 118 9.56 -11.01 -5.23
CA TYR A 118 9.86 -11.69 -6.49
C TYR A 118 8.96 -12.91 -6.73
N GLU A 119 8.64 -13.65 -5.68
CA GLU A 119 7.78 -14.84 -5.73
C GLU A 119 6.35 -14.52 -6.18
N THR A 120 5.91 -13.26 -6.05
CA THR A 120 4.59 -12.82 -6.51
C THR A 120 4.39 -13.06 -8.02
N ALA A 121 5.48 -13.13 -8.78
CA ALA A 121 5.42 -13.48 -10.21
C ALA A 121 4.75 -14.82 -10.48
N ALA A 122 4.85 -15.78 -9.55
CA ALA A 122 4.19 -17.09 -9.64
C ALA A 122 2.66 -17.00 -9.62
N LEU A 123 2.10 -15.96 -9.00
CA LEU A 123 0.64 -15.73 -8.97
C LEU A 123 0.08 -15.34 -10.34
N PHE A 124 0.91 -14.71 -11.17
CA PHE A 124 0.54 -14.26 -12.51
C PHE A 124 0.90 -15.30 -13.60
N GLN A 125 1.91 -16.14 -13.33
CA GLN A 125 2.39 -17.15 -14.27
C GLN A 125 2.53 -18.51 -13.58
N PRO A 126 1.54 -19.40 -13.69
CA PRO A 126 1.55 -20.73 -13.03
C PRO A 126 2.75 -21.59 -13.36
N ARG A 127 3.38 -21.38 -14.54
CA ARG A 127 4.62 -22.10 -14.93
C ARG A 127 5.80 -21.75 -14.03
N LEU A 128 5.85 -20.53 -13.50
CA LEU A 128 6.91 -20.10 -12.59
C LEU A 128 6.73 -20.70 -11.18
N ALA A 129 5.52 -21.01 -10.77
CA ALA A 129 5.26 -21.63 -9.48
C ALA A 129 5.98 -22.97 -9.30
N GLN A 130 6.26 -23.69 -10.40
CA GLN A 130 7.00 -24.96 -10.36
C GLN A 130 8.52 -24.77 -10.29
N ALA A 131 9.04 -23.59 -10.64
CA ALA A 131 10.44 -23.27 -10.68
C ALA A 131 10.96 -22.54 -9.44
N ILE A 132 10.06 -22.00 -8.60
CA ILE A 132 10.43 -21.29 -7.39
C ILE A 132 10.51 -22.30 -6.24
N PRO A 133 11.67 -22.48 -5.58
CA PRO A 133 11.79 -23.39 -4.44
C PRO A 133 10.85 -22.96 -3.30
N ALA A 134 10.23 -23.92 -2.64
CA ALA A 134 9.29 -23.69 -1.53
C ALA A 134 9.96 -23.17 -0.23
N SER A 135 11.08 -22.48 -0.32
CA SER A 135 11.81 -22.00 0.85
C SER A 135 12.28 -20.58 0.68
N SER A 136 11.53 -19.66 1.21
CA SER A 136 12.05 -18.42 1.81
C SER A 136 10.91 -17.61 2.44
N ALA A 137 9.98 -18.28 3.09
CA ALA A 137 9.03 -17.61 3.99
C ALA A 137 9.73 -17.43 5.36
N GLU A 138 10.81 -16.69 5.37
CA GLU A 138 11.40 -16.13 6.60
C GLU A 138 11.82 -14.70 6.29
N SER A 139 10.93 -13.78 6.64
CA SER A 139 11.27 -12.44 7.18
C SER A 139 9.99 -11.68 7.48
#